data_e54b3fbda4046f7552048adaf71f3585
#
_entry.id   e54b3fbda4046f7552048adaf71f3585
#
_cell.length_a   1.000
_cell.length_b   1.000
_cell.length_c   1.000
_cell.angle_alpha   90.00
_cell.angle_beta   90.00
_cell.angle_gamma   90.00
#
_symmetry.space_group_name_H-M   'P 1'
#
loop_
_entity.id
_entity.type
_entity.pdbx_description
1 polymer ?
#
loop_
_entity_poly.entity_id
_entity_poly.type
_entity_poly.pdbx_seq_one_letter_code
_entity_poly.pdbx_strand_id
1 'polypeptide(L)'
;NTIVLYDETGEAVIIDCGCFSKEEGQRLKSFLVENQLIPVALLNTHLHIDHIFGNNFMLDEFGLSARAHEADSFWVEDAERYAAMLGVKGITPPPALGEYLKDGEVVKFGHSELKVIHVPGHSPGGLCFYSDKDKLLVAGDVLFQGSIGRADLPGGDMNQLLNGIREK
;
A
#
# COMPACT_ATOMS: atom_id res chain seq x y z
N ASN A 1 4.39 -3.11 -7.59
CA ASN A 1 5.64 -2.69 -6.92
C ASN A 1 5.54 -3.01 -5.43
N THR A 2 6.71 -3.17 -4.77
CA THR A 2 6.82 -3.28 -3.31
C THR A 2 7.88 -2.29 -2.87
N ILE A 3 7.55 -1.43 -1.91
CA ILE A 3 8.46 -0.41 -1.39
C ILE A 3 8.84 -0.77 0.04
N VAL A 4 10.13 -0.70 0.36
CA VAL A 4 10.67 -0.91 1.70
C VAL A 4 11.30 0.41 2.17
N LEU A 5 10.73 1.03 3.19
CA LEU A 5 11.31 2.18 3.86
C LEU A 5 11.86 1.74 5.22
N TYR A 6 13.08 2.14 5.53
CA TYR A 6 13.74 1.79 6.78
C TYR A 6 14.72 2.88 7.21
N ASP A 7 15.13 2.84 8.46
CA ASP A 7 16.13 3.74 9.00
C ASP A 7 17.29 3.00 9.69
N GLU A 8 18.15 3.73 10.35
CA GLU A 8 19.36 3.21 11.02
C GLU A 8 19.08 2.26 12.17
N THR A 9 17.85 2.17 12.68
CA THR A 9 17.45 1.19 13.71
C THR A 9 17.27 -0.22 13.14
N GLY A 10 17.11 -0.32 11.81
CA GLY A 10 16.74 -1.55 11.13
C GLY A 10 15.24 -1.82 11.09
N GLU A 11 14.41 -1.02 11.76
CA GLU A 11 12.95 -1.12 11.59
C GLU A 11 12.54 -0.67 10.19
N ALA A 12 11.64 -1.45 9.57
CA ALA A 12 11.19 -1.22 8.21
C ALA A 12 9.67 -1.23 8.09
N VAL A 13 9.14 -0.37 7.23
CA VAL A 13 7.75 -0.37 6.79
C VAL A 13 7.69 -0.88 5.36
N ILE A 14 6.82 -1.85 5.11
CA ILE A 14 6.54 -2.35 3.76
C ILE A 14 5.31 -1.62 3.24
N ILE A 15 5.41 -1.01 2.06
CA ILE A 15 4.30 -0.33 1.41
C ILE A 15 3.99 -1.04 0.10
N ASP A 16 2.71 -1.41 -0.09
CA ASP A 16 2.19 -2.10 -1.27
C ASP A 16 2.95 -3.39 -1.60
N CYS A 17 2.76 -4.42 -0.77
CA CYS A 17 3.37 -5.72 -1.06
C CYS A 17 2.71 -6.37 -2.29
N GLY A 18 3.21 -6.04 -3.48
CA GLY A 18 2.72 -6.57 -4.76
C GLY A 18 3.31 -7.94 -5.15
N CYS A 19 3.89 -8.68 -4.20
CA CYS A 19 4.50 -9.99 -4.45
C CYS A 19 3.44 -11.02 -4.84
N PHE A 20 3.33 -11.31 -6.12
CA PHE A 20 2.34 -12.25 -6.66
C PHE A 20 2.80 -13.71 -6.55
N SER A 21 4.08 -13.99 -6.73
CA SER A 21 4.63 -15.34 -6.65
C SER A 21 5.39 -15.60 -5.34
N LYS A 22 5.56 -16.90 -5.01
CA LYS A 22 6.40 -17.30 -3.86
C LYS A 22 7.83 -16.83 -4.00
N GLU A 23 8.36 -16.83 -5.21
CA GLU A 23 9.72 -16.39 -5.52
C GLU A 23 9.90 -14.90 -5.23
N GLU A 24 8.89 -14.07 -5.53
CA GLU A 24 8.90 -12.64 -5.21
C GLU A 24 8.86 -12.41 -3.70
N GLY A 25 8.00 -13.13 -2.98
CA GLY A 25 7.98 -13.10 -1.52
C GLY A 25 9.31 -13.51 -0.91
N GLN A 26 9.94 -14.59 -1.43
CA GLN A 26 11.26 -15.01 -0.96
C GLN A 26 12.36 -13.97 -1.25
N ARG A 27 12.31 -13.26 -2.37
CA ARG A 27 13.23 -12.14 -2.64
C ARG A 27 13.08 -11.01 -1.64
N LEU A 28 11.85 -10.63 -1.31
CA LEU A 28 11.58 -9.64 -0.26
C LEU A 28 12.15 -10.11 1.09
N LYS A 29 11.88 -11.35 1.48
CA LYS A 29 12.41 -11.94 2.72
C LYS A 29 13.94 -11.95 2.74
N SER A 30 14.59 -12.39 1.65
CA SER A 30 16.04 -12.37 1.52
C SER A 30 16.60 -10.95 1.66
N PHE A 31 16.00 -9.97 0.97
CA PHE A 31 16.42 -8.57 1.09
C PHE A 31 16.35 -8.06 2.54
N LEU A 32 15.25 -8.34 3.25
CA LEU A 32 15.10 -7.95 4.67
C LEU A 32 16.17 -8.60 5.54
N VAL A 33 16.43 -9.90 5.38
CA VAL A 33 17.44 -10.63 6.15
C VAL A 33 18.85 -10.13 5.85
N GLU A 34 19.23 -10.00 4.58
CA GLU A 34 20.57 -9.55 4.15
C GLU A 34 20.89 -8.14 4.63
N ASN A 35 19.90 -7.29 4.76
CA ASN A 35 20.06 -5.92 5.27
C ASN A 35 19.75 -5.79 6.77
N GLN A 36 19.49 -6.90 7.48
CA GLN A 36 19.19 -6.93 8.91
C GLN A 36 17.99 -6.06 9.27
N LEU A 37 16.96 -6.03 8.38
CA LEU A 37 15.75 -5.24 8.56
C LEU A 37 14.64 -6.05 9.23
N ILE A 38 13.91 -5.38 10.12
CA ILE A 38 12.76 -5.92 10.86
C ILE A 38 11.52 -5.22 10.35
N PRO A 39 10.65 -5.88 9.55
CA PRO A 39 9.40 -5.26 9.13
C PRO A 39 8.46 -5.13 10.32
N VAL A 40 8.03 -3.90 10.61
CA VAL A 40 7.17 -3.56 11.76
C VAL A 40 5.76 -3.14 11.35
N ALA A 41 5.54 -2.79 10.08
CA ALA A 41 4.23 -2.46 9.55
C ALA A 41 4.12 -2.82 8.06
N LEU A 42 2.90 -3.20 7.65
CA LEU A 42 2.48 -3.31 6.26
C LEU A 42 1.42 -2.25 6.00
N LEU A 43 1.68 -1.35 5.06
CA LEU A 43 0.78 -0.28 4.65
C LEU A 43 0.37 -0.49 3.20
N ASN A 44 -0.88 -0.20 2.85
CA ASN A 44 -1.29 -0.11 1.45
C ASN A 44 -1.69 1.33 1.10
N THR A 45 -1.18 1.83 -0.02
CA THR A 45 -1.61 3.11 -0.58
C THR A 45 -3.07 3.04 -1.02
N HIS A 46 -3.49 1.91 -1.54
CA HIS A 46 -4.87 1.57 -1.88
C HIS A 46 -4.99 0.04 -2.05
N LEU A 47 -6.20 -0.47 -2.27
CA LEU A 47 -6.44 -1.91 -2.23
C LEU A 47 -6.75 -2.53 -3.60
N HIS A 48 -6.25 -1.94 -4.71
CA HIS A 48 -6.26 -2.65 -5.98
C HIS A 48 -5.37 -3.89 -5.90
N ILE A 49 -5.76 -4.91 -6.66
CA ILE A 49 -5.25 -6.27 -6.48
C ILE A 49 -3.72 -6.39 -6.61
N ASP A 50 -3.11 -5.63 -7.49
CA ASP A 50 -1.66 -5.63 -7.74
C ASP A 50 -0.83 -4.98 -6.61
N HIS A 51 -1.47 -4.22 -5.72
CA HIS A 51 -0.87 -3.64 -4.51
C HIS A 51 -0.96 -4.55 -3.28
N ILE A 52 -1.81 -5.58 -3.33
CA ILE A 52 -2.14 -6.43 -2.17
C ILE A 52 -1.83 -7.91 -2.37
N PHE A 53 -1.27 -8.33 -3.51
CA PHE A 53 -0.95 -9.73 -3.80
C PHE A 53 -0.14 -10.42 -2.70
N GLY A 54 0.78 -9.71 -2.10
CA GLY A 54 1.66 -10.24 -1.06
C GLY A 54 1.15 -10.07 0.38
N ASN A 55 -0.08 -9.58 0.60
CA ASN A 55 -0.59 -9.36 1.95
C ASN A 55 -0.69 -10.67 2.76
N ASN A 56 -1.08 -11.79 2.11
CA ASN A 56 -1.04 -13.12 2.74
C ASN A 56 0.38 -13.50 3.16
N PHE A 57 1.36 -13.31 2.27
CA PHE A 57 2.76 -13.59 2.57
C PHE A 57 3.26 -12.76 3.77
N MET A 58 2.91 -11.48 3.84
CA MET A 58 3.31 -10.61 4.97
C MET A 58 2.68 -11.04 6.29
N LEU A 59 1.42 -11.49 6.25
CA LEU A 59 0.76 -12.03 7.45
C LEU A 59 1.40 -13.36 7.88
N ASP A 60 1.60 -14.29 6.95
CA ASP A 60 2.11 -15.64 7.26
C ASP A 60 3.57 -15.64 7.75
N GLU A 61 4.42 -14.81 7.13
CA GLU A 61 5.87 -14.80 7.42
C GLU A 61 6.27 -13.83 8.54
N PHE A 62 5.52 -12.72 8.69
CA PHE A 62 5.90 -11.65 9.61
C PHE A 62 4.81 -11.30 10.63
N GLY A 63 3.61 -11.89 10.53
CA GLY A 63 2.50 -11.58 11.42
C GLY A 63 1.91 -10.19 11.21
N LEU A 64 2.16 -9.56 10.06
CA LEU A 64 1.74 -8.20 9.77
C LEU A 64 0.45 -8.17 8.94
N SER A 65 -0.64 -7.68 9.54
CA SER A 65 -1.85 -7.34 8.82
C SER A 65 -1.72 -5.99 8.13
N ALA A 66 -2.23 -5.90 6.90
CA ALA A 66 -2.18 -4.68 6.13
C ALA A 66 -3.06 -3.58 6.74
N ARG A 67 -2.54 -2.35 6.76
CA ARG A 67 -3.27 -1.14 7.16
C ARG A 67 -3.51 -0.29 5.92
N ALA A 68 -4.76 0.12 5.71
CA ALA A 68 -5.22 0.90 4.57
C ALA A 68 -6.37 1.83 4.99
N HIS A 69 -6.88 2.63 4.09
CA HIS A 69 -8.07 3.44 4.33
C HIS A 69 -9.35 2.59 4.23
N GLU A 70 -10.30 2.80 5.17
CA GLU A 70 -11.55 2.04 5.24
C GLU A 70 -12.38 2.08 3.94
N ALA A 71 -12.36 3.21 3.24
CA ALA A 71 -13.14 3.39 2.02
C ALA A 71 -12.78 2.40 0.88
N ASP A 72 -11.65 1.71 0.99
CA ASP A 72 -11.22 0.70 0.02
C ASP A 72 -11.53 -0.74 0.46
N SER A 73 -12.10 -0.99 1.65
CA SER A 73 -12.31 -2.34 2.19
C SER A 73 -13.07 -3.27 1.24
N PHE A 74 -13.98 -2.74 0.43
CA PHE A 74 -14.76 -3.50 -0.55
C PHE A 74 -13.89 -4.22 -1.60
N TRP A 75 -12.68 -3.72 -1.91
CA TRP A 75 -11.74 -4.39 -2.80
C TRP A 75 -11.23 -5.72 -2.23
N VAL A 76 -11.06 -5.80 -0.91
CA VAL A 76 -10.66 -7.02 -0.20
C VAL A 76 -11.84 -7.97 -0.03
N GLU A 77 -13.02 -7.45 0.32
CA GLU A 77 -14.24 -8.23 0.53
C GLU A 77 -14.66 -9.00 -0.72
N ASP A 78 -14.51 -8.41 -1.91
CA ASP A 78 -14.86 -8.99 -3.21
C ASP A 78 -13.61 -9.23 -4.10
N ALA A 79 -12.44 -9.51 -3.50
CA ALA A 79 -11.16 -9.57 -4.21
C ALA A 79 -11.15 -10.52 -5.41
N GLU A 80 -11.78 -11.70 -5.30
CA GLU A 80 -11.88 -12.66 -6.40
C GLU A 80 -12.66 -12.08 -7.59
N ARG A 81 -13.76 -11.38 -7.33
CA ARG A 81 -14.59 -10.73 -8.34
C ARG A 81 -13.81 -9.65 -9.07
N TYR A 82 -13.10 -8.79 -8.33
CA TYR A 82 -12.31 -7.71 -8.92
C TYR A 82 -11.10 -8.23 -9.67
N ALA A 83 -10.42 -9.27 -9.17
CA ALA A 83 -9.34 -9.94 -9.88
C ALA A 83 -9.84 -10.52 -11.23
N ALA A 84 -10.98 -11.19 -11.22
CA ALA A 84 -11.58 -11.74 -12.44
C ALA A 84 -11.95 -10.63 -13.45
N MET A 85 -12.47 -9.49 -12.99
CA MET A 85 -12.78 -8.33 -13.83
C MET A 85 -11.53 -7.76 -14.52
N LEU A 86 -10.38 -7.80 -13.85
CA LEU A 86 -9.08 -7.37 -14.38
C LEU A 86 -8.33 -8.47 -15.14
N GLY A 87 -8.94 -9.66 -15.32
CA GLY A 87 -8.34 -10.79 -16.02
C GLY A 87 -7.30 -11.56 -15.18
N VAL A 88 -7.15 -11.28 -13.91
CA VAL A 88 -6.25 -11.98 -12.98
C VAL A 88 -6.96 -13.24 -12.47
N LYS A 89 -6.28 -14.40 -12.56
CA LYS A 89 -6.82 -15.71 -12.13
C LYS A 89 -5.95 -16.31 -11.04
N GLY A 90 -6.57 -17.15 -10.21
CA GLY A 90 -5.84 -17.97 -9.22
C GLY A 90 -5.28 -17.17 -8.07
N ILE A 91 -5.91 -16.04 -7.74
CA ILE A 91 -5.54 -15.30 -6.52
C ILE A 91 -5.96 -16.09 -5.28
N THR A 92 -5.17 -15.98 -4.22
CA THR A 92 -5.64 -16.29 -2.88
C THR A 92 -6.28 -15.04 -2.32
N PRO A 93 -7.52 -15.09 -1.80
CA PRO A 93 -8.14 -13.92 -1.19
C PRO A 93 -7.21 -13.28 -0.15
N PRO A 94 -7.03 -11.96 -0.17
CA PRO A 94 -6.19 -11.30 0.81
C PRO A 94 -6.76 -11.45 2.22
N PRO A 95 -5.94 -11.39 3.27
CA PRO A 95 -6.41 -11.48 4.64
C PRO A 95 -7.20 -10.22 5.02
N ALA A 96 -7.96 -10.33 6.11
CA ALA A 96 -8.61 -9.16 6.68
C ALA A 96 -7.60 -8.04 6.99
N LEU A 97 -8.02 -6.80 6.80
CA LEU A 97 -7.21 -5.65 7.15
C LEU A 97 -6.99 -5.55 8.65
N GLY A 98 -5.89 -4.95 9.04
CA GLY A 98 -5.64 -4.51 10.40
C GLY A 98 -6.40 -3.21 10.72
N GLU A 99 -5.75 -2.32 11.47
CA GLU A 99 -6.34 -1.00 11.78
C GLU A 99 -6.40 -0.11 10.53
N TYR A 100 -7.50 0.63 10.39
CA TYR A 100 -7.65 1.61 9.32
C TYR A 100 -6.78 2.85 9.54
N LEU A 101 -6.22 3.35 8.45
CA LEU A 101 -5.46 4.60 8.40
C LEU A 101 -6.38 5.78 8.07
N LYS A 102 -6.10 6.94 8.66
CA LYS A 102 -6.86 8.18 8.46
C LYS A 102 -5.97 9.32 7.99
N ASP A 103 -6.57 10.28 7.29
CA ASP A 103 -5.87 11.51 6.89
C ASP A 103 -5.24 12.22 8.08
N GLY A 104 -3.98 12.62 7.95
CA GLY A 104 -3.21 13.29 9.00
C GLY A 104 -2.65 12.37 10.07
N GLU A 105 -2.96 11.07 10.07
CA GLU A 105 -2.33 10.10 10.98
C GLU A 105 -0.83 10.02 10.74
N VAL A 106 -0.07 9.64 11.78
CA VAL A 106 1.38 9.45 11.69
C VAL A 106 1.72 8.01 12.02
N VAL A 107 2.36 7.33 11.07
CA VAL A 107 2.92 5.98 11.26
C VAL A 107 4.38 6.11 11.64
N LYS A 108 4.78 5.54 12.77
CA LYS A 108 6.17 5.60 13.27
C LYS A 108 6.85 4.26 13.11
N PHE A 109 8.15 4.29 12.81
CA PHE A 109 9.05 3.15 12.78
C PHE A 109 10.48 3.61 13.08
N GLY A 110 11.16 2.95 13.97
CA GLY A 110 12.48 3.39 14.44
C GLY A 110 12.47 4.85 14.89
N HIS A 111 13.33 5.65 14.31
CA HIS A 111 13.41 7.11 14.51
C HIS A 111 12.72 7.91 13.39
N SER A 112 11.97 7.23 12.55
CA SER A 112 11.33 7.80 11.36
C SER A 112 9.81 7.81 11.49
N GLU A 113 9.17 8.67 10.69
CA GLU A 113 7.72 8.75 10.65
C GLU A 113 7.21 9.09 9.26
N LEU A 114 6.01 8.60 8.96
CA LEU A 114 5.28 8.87 7.73
C LEU A 114 3.94 9.52 8.06
N LYS A 115 3.67 10.69 7.51
CA LYS A 115 2.35 11.31 7.56
C LYS A 115 1.46 10.66 6.50
N VAL A 116 0.27 10.24 6.91
CA VAL A 116 -0.76 9.72 6.02
C VAL A 116 -1.53 10.89 5.40
N ILE A 117 -1.65 10.89 4.09
CA ILE A 117 -2.38 11.89 3.32
C ILE A 117 -3.44 11.17 2.48
N HIS A 118 -4.71 11.41 2.76
CA HIS A 118 -5.81 10.81 1.99
C HIS A 118 -6.08 11.62 0.73
N VAL A 119 -5.91 10.98 -0.43
CA VAL A 119 -6.11 11.56 -1.77
C VAL A 119 -7.02 10.62 -2.56
N PRO A 120 -8.35 10.72 -2.37
CA PRO A 120 -9.30 9.88 -3.11
C PRO A 120 -9.38 10.26 -4.58
N GLY A 121 -9.81 9.30 -5.41
CA GLY A 121 -10.13 9.53 -6.82
C GLY A 121 -9.57 8.51 -7.78
N HIS A 122 -8.34 8.01 -7.62
CA HIS A 122 -7.92 6.76 -8.25
C HIS A 122 -8.64 5.57 -7.61
N SER A 123 -8.66 5.53 -6.30
CA SER A 123 -9.47 4.68 -5.43
C SER A 123 -10.09 5.54 -4.34
N PRO A 124 -11.27 5.20 -3.78
CA PRO A 124 -11.89 5.98 -2.70
C PRO A 124 -11.01 6.09 -1.45
N GLY A 125 -10.22 5.07 -1.17
CA GLY A 125 -9.29 5.01 -0.04
C GLY A 125 -7.85 5.37 -0.38
N GLY A 126 -7.58 6.01 -1.51
CA GLY A 126 -6.22 6.34 -1.95
C GLY A 126 -5.44 7.13 -0.90
N LEU A 127 -4.28 6.61 -0.48
CA LEU A 127 -3.37 7.21 0.49
C LEU A 127 -2.02 7.50 -0.15
N CYS A 128 -1.41 8.61 0.29
CA CYS A 128 0.01 8.86 0.12
C CYS A 128 0.70 8.84 1.49
N PHE A 129 1.98 8.47 1.53
CA PHE A 129 2.79 8.45 2.74
C PHE A 129 3.97 9.41 2.56
N TYR A 130 4.06 10.41 3.42
CA TYR A 130 5.05 11.48 3.33
C TYR A 130 6.01 11.48 4.52
N SER A 131 7.32 11.40 4.23
CA SER A 131 8.40 11.67 5.19
C SER A 131 8.84 13.12 5.06
N ASP A 132 8.58 13.93 6.10
CA ASP A 132 9.03 15.32 6.09
C ASP A 132 10.56 15.42 6.26
N LYS A 133 11.16 14.51 7.02
CA LYS A 133 12.61 14.43 7.23
C LYS A 133 13.36 14.20 5.90
N ASP A 134 12.88 13.26 5.10
CA ASP A 134 13.56 12.82 3.88
C ASP A 134 13.04 13.52 2.62
N LYS A 135 11.97 14.33 2.75
CA LYS A 135 11.23 14.96 1.64
C LYS A 135 10.80 13.93 0.58
N LEU A 136 10.37 12.76 1.07
CA LEU A 136 9.96 11.61 0.27
C LEU A 136 8.45 11.46 0.33
N LEU A 137 7.82 11.28 -0.82
CA LEU A 137 6.40 10.94 -0.96
C LEU A 137 6.25 9.59 -1.66
N VAL A 138 5.60 8.64 -1.02
CA VAL A 138 5.08 7.44 -1.66
C VAL A 138 3.65 7.71 -2.04
N ALA A 139 3.38 7.91 -3.33
CA ALA A 139 2.11 8.39 -3.84
C ALA A 139 1.18 7.26 -4.36
N GLY A 140 1.63 6.02 -4.37
CA GLY A 140 0.88 4.93 -5.00
C GLY A 140 0.47 5.30 -6.41
N ASP A 141 -0.80 5.08 -6.74
CA ASP A 141 -1.37 5.41 -8.04
C ASP A 141 -2.07 6.78 -8.10
N VAL A 142 -1.77 7.67 -7.15
CA VAL A 142 -2.24 9.06 -7.18
C VAL A 142 -1.45 9.87 -8.20
N LEU A 143 -0.11 9.79 -8.14
CA LEU A 143 0.78 10.64 -8.93
C LEU A 143 1.97 9.84 -9.48
N PHE A 144 2.23 10.01 -10.78
CA PHE A 144 3.37 9.43 -11.50
C PHE A 144 4.23 10.54 -12.12
N GLN A 145 5.42 10.17 -12.58
CA GLN A 145 6.25 11.11 -13.35
C GLN A 145 5.55 11.49 -14.67
N GLY A 146 5.04 12.71 -14.73
CA GLY A 146 4.36 13.24 -15.92
C GLY A 146 2.94 12.71 -16.16
N SER A 147 2.33 12.03 -15.17
CA SER A 147 0.98 11.48 -15.26
C SER A 147 0.32 11.37 -13.89
N ILE A 148 -0.95 10.99 -13.89
CA ILE A 148 -1.73 10.68 -12.69
C ILE A 148 -2.42 9.34 -12.87
N GLY A 149 -2.94 8.76 -11.79
CA GLY A 149 -3.70 7.52 -11.81
C GLY A 149 -4.96 7.60 -12.65
N ARG A 150 -5.41 6.45 -13.14
CA ARG A 150 -6.74 6.34 -13.77
C ARG A 150 -7.83 6.48 -12.70
N ALA A 151 -9.04 6.86 -13.12
CA ALA A 151 -10.16 7.02 -12.20
C ALA A 151 -11.47 6.42 -12.77
N ASP A 152 -11.35 5.40 -13.62
CA ASP A 152 -12.44 4.70 -14.29
C ASP A 152 -12.76 3.32 -13.71
N LEU A 153 -12.06 2.94 -12.64
CA LEU A 153 -12.36 1.74 -11.85
C LEU A 153 -13.45 2.02 -10.82
N PRO A 154 -14.10 0.99 -10.23
CA PRO A 154 -15.12 1.17 -9.22
C PRO A 154 -14.71 2.08 -8.08
N GLY A 155 -15.51 3.11 -7.82
CA GLY A 155 -15.23 4.13 -6.81
C GLY A 155 -14.27 5.25 -7.25
N GLY A 156 -13.73 5.18 -8.48
CA GLY A 156 -12.87 6.23 -9.03
C GLY A 156 -13.63 7.51 -9.38
N ASP A 157 -12.96 8.66 -9.20
CA ASP A 157 -13.47 10.00 -9.55
C ASP A 157 -12.30 10.92 -9.95
N MET A 158 -12.23 11.25 -11.24
CA MET A 158 -11.17 12.09 -11.78
C MET A 158 -11.14 13.50 -11.19
N ASN A 159 -12.30 14.08 -10.86
CA ASN A 159 -12.35 15.42 -10.28
C ASN A 159 -11.82 15.41 -8.84
N GLN A 160 -12.15 14.38 -8.05
CA GLN A 160 -11.61 14.21 -6.71
C GLN A 160 -10.09 14.04 -6.76
N LEU A 161 -9.58 13.20 -7.66
CA LEU A 161 -8.13 12.98 -7.83
C LEU A 161 -7.40 14.28 -8.16
N LEU A 162 -7.87 15.03 -9.15
CA LEU A 162 -7.26 16.29 -9.56
C LEU A 162 -7.29 17.34 -8.44
N ASN A 163 -8.39 17.44 -7.72
CA ASN A 163 -8.51 18.36 -6.59
C ASN A 163 -7.58 17.96 -5.44
N GLY A 164 -7.55 16.68 -5.09
CA GLY A 164 -6.66 16.16 -4.05
C GLY A 164 -5.19 16.44 -4.33
N ILE A 165 -4.74 16.21 -5.57
CA ILE A 165 -3.34 16.50 -5.99
C ILE A 165 -3.00 18.00 -5.89
N ARG A 166 -3.98 18.89 -6.11
CA ARG A 166 -3.74 20.35 -6.08
C ARG A 166 -3.76 20.95 -4.68
N GLU A 167 -4.51 20.35 -3.78
CA GLU A 167 -4.80 20.91 -2.46
C GLU A 167 -3.90 20.36 -1.36
N LYS A 168 -3.30 19.20 -1.60
CA LYS A 168 -2.47 18.47 -0.62
C LYS A 168 -1.03 18.33 -1.07
#